data_b985f7b93af8583cc2239d57359ddf4d
#
_entry.id   b985f7b93af8583cc2239d57359ddf4d
#
_cell.length_a   1.000
_cell.length_b   1.000
_cell.length_c   1.000
_cell.angle_alpha   90.00
_cell.angle_beta   90.00
_cell.angle_gamma   90.00
#
_symmetry.space_group_name_H-M   'P 1'
#
loop_
_entity.id
_entity.type
_entity.pdbx_description
1 polymer ?
#
loop_
_entity_poly.entity_id
_entity_poly.type
_entity_poly.pdbx_seq_one_letter_code
_entity_poly.pdbx_strand_id
1 'polypeptide(L)'
;VHYSYPQNNISGNFVVGLARQVWNGQTTIWAATMNADTPGEVRGLSYTRDGGLTWKTTLLGERIYNITAKDSLVFAASQSGLWKSFDGQNWAAYDPAVDTTFMSQSQILTDVVYTSALDERNSVPNLWIGTSNGAAISSDLHGTSWTIFQTEYDSSEFYAYPNPFSPFNHNQLGGEGYVRFHTGNIANTQIELDIYNFAMEKVYQHSYDLNIYNGAMKWNGRDMNGS
;
A
#
# COMPACT_ATOMS: atom_id res chain seq x y z
N VAL A 1 7.80 32.53 -7.12
CA VAL A 1 6.55 32.30 -6.37
C VAL A 1 6.86 31.35 -5.24
N HIS A 2 6.35 31.61 -4.05
CA HIS A 2 6.51 30.77 -2.87
C HIS A 2 5.17 30.12 -2.54
N TYR A 3 5.15 28.79 -2.36
CA TYR A 3 3.98 28.04 -1.98
C TYR A 3 4.17 27.48 -0.58
N SER A 4 3.24 27.73 0.30
CA SER A 4 3.33 27.31 1.71
C SER A 4 1.97 27.04 2.32
N TYR A 5 1.95 26.24 3.34
CA TYR A 5 0.84 26.11 4.29
C TYR A 5 0.88 27.30 5.27
N PRO A 6 -0.26 27.92 5.61
CA PRO A 6 -1.62 27.67 5.10
C PRO A 6 -1.98 28.55 3.89
N GLN A 7 -1.10 29.42 3.41
CA GLN A 7 -1.42 30.49 2.46
C GLN A 7 -1.87 29.97 1.09
N ASN A 8 -1.30 28.85 0.63
CA ASN A 8 -1.55 28.31 -0.70
C ASN A 8 -2.31 26.97 -0.68
N ASN A 9 -2.86 26.60 0.48
CA ASN A 9 -3.61 25.34 0.64
C ASN A 9 -2.81 24.07 0.26
N ILE A 10 -1.49 24.10 0.40
CA ILE A 10 -0.63 22.91 0.39
C ILE A 10 -0.71 22.27 1.77
N SER A 11 -0.72 20.93 1.87
CA SER A 11 -1.00 20.25 3.13
C SER A 11 0.10 20.37 4.17
N GLY A 12 1.37 20.49 3.76
CA GLY A 12 2.51 20.69 4.64
C GLY A 12 3.68 21.35 3.93
N ASN A 13 4.58 21.99 4.68
CA ASN A 13 5.70 22.76 4.16
C ASN A 13 6.92 21.92 3.81
N PHE A 14 6.96 20.66 4.20
CA PHE A 14 8.07 19.76 3.89
C PHE A 14 7.69 18.86 2.70
N VAL A 15 8.12 19.25 1.48
CA VAL A 15 7.86 18.51 0.24
C VAL A 15 8.90 17.41 0.08
N VAL A 16 8.48 16.15 0.04
CA VAL A 16 9.34 14.97 -0.06
C VAL A 16 9.32 14.33 -1.45
N GLY A 17 8.33 14.66 -2.27
CA GLY A 17 8.21 14.11 -3.62
C GLY A 17 7.41 15.01 -4.53
N LEU A 18 7.79 15.03 -5.82
CA LEU A 18 7.08 15.74 -6.86
C LEU A 18 6.87 14.82 -8.07
N ALA A 19 5.70 14.93 -8.70
CA ALA A 19 5.43 14.27 -9.96
C ALA A 19 4.67 15.20 -10.91
N ARG A 20 4.94 15.04 -12.21
CA ARG A 20 4.20 15.73 -13.26
C ARG A 20 3.34 14.72 -14.01
N GLN A 21 2.09 15.02 -14.15
CA GLN A 21 1.13 14.28 -14.97
C GLN A 21 0.66 15.16 -16.13
N VAL A 22 0.58 14.59 -17.32
CA VAL A 22 -0.05 15.25 -18.49
C VAL A 22 -1.12 14.33 -19.04
N TRP A 23 -2.35 14.78 -19.03
CA TRP A 23 -3.49 14.03 -19.54
C TRP A 23 -4.53 14.96 -20.18
N ASN A 24 -4.99 14.63 -21.39
CA ASN A 24 -5.97 15.43 -22.15
C ASN A 24 -5.63 16.93 -22.22
N GLY A 25 -4.35 17.25 -22.44
CA GLY A 25 -3.88 18.64 -22.50
C GLY A 25 -3.77 19.35 -21.14
N GLN A 26 -4.19 18.70 -20.05
CA GLN A 26 -4.07 19.21 -18.69
C GLN A 26 -2.76 18.76 -18.07
N THR A 27 -1.99 19.71 -17.52
CA THR A 27 -0.85 19.39 -16.64
C THR A 27 -1.29 19.44 -15.19
N THR A 28 -1.01 18.38 -14.44
CA THR A 28 -1.14 18.34 -12.98
C THR A 28 0.24 18.18 -12.37
N ILE A 29 0.56 19.01 -11.38
CA ILE A 29 1.74 18.85 -10.53
C ILE A 29 1.28 18.31 -9.19
N TRP A 30 1.85 17.21 -8.80
CA TRP A 30 1.62 16.51 -7.54
C TRP A 30 2.77 16.78 -6.58
N ALA A 31 2.46 16.98 -5.30
CA ALA A 31 3.43 17.19 -4.23
C ALA A 31 3.09 16.34 -3.03
N ALA A 32 3.94 15.38 -2.70
CA ALA A 32 3.88 14.66 -1.44
C ALA A 32 4.48 15.53 -0.35
N THR A 33 3.74 15.76 0.71
CA THR A 33 4.12 16.66 1.78
C THR A 33 4.11 15.97 3.14
N MET A 34 5.03 16.39 3.98
CA MET A 34 5.08 16.06 5.40
C MET A 34 4.80 17.33 6.20
N ASN A 35 4.32 17.16 7.42
CA ASN A 35 4.24 18.25 8.36
C ASN A 35 5.67 18.66 8.80
N ALA A 36 5.93 19.95 8.83
CA ALA A 36 7.11 20.56 9.40
C ALA A 36 6.78 21.16 10.78
N ASP A 37 7.06 22.45 10.98
CA ASP A 37 6.96 23.08 12.30
C ASP A 37 5.71 23.96 12.48
N THR A 38 4.93 24.18 11.42
CA THR A 38 3.76 25.07 11.49
C THR A 38 2.56 24.30 12.06
N PRO A 39 1.91 24.80 13.12
CA PRO A 39 0.71 24.17 13.68
C PRO A 39 -0.39 24.04 12.63
N GLY A 40 -1.03 22.88 12.58
CA GLY A 40 -2.11 22.58 11.62
C GLY A 40 -1.66 21.96 10.31
N GLU A 41 -0.36 21.86 10.05
CA GLU A 41 0.15 21.08 8.92
C GLU A 41 -0.24 19.61 9.06
N VAL A 42 -0.62 19.03 7.92
CA VAL A 42 -0.97 17.60 7.85
C VAL A 42 -0.21 16.99 6.67
N ARG A 43 0.50 15.91 6.92
CA ARG A 43 1.10 15.12 5.84
C ARG A 43 0.03 14.61 4.88
N GLY A 44 0.37 14.46 3.60
CA GLY A 44 -0.55 13.99 2.58
C GLY A 44 -0.08 14.33 1.18
N LEU A 45 -1.02 14.39 0.26
CA LEU A 45 -0.78 14.72 -1.13
C LEU A 45 -1.49 16.01 -1.49
N SER A 46 -0.79 16.91 -2.16
CA SER A 46 -1.32 18.14 -2.71
C SER A 46 -1.15 18.16 -4.22
N TYR A 47 -2.06 18.81 -4.95
CA TYR A 47 -1.91 18.95 -6.39
C TYR A 47 -2.45 20.26 -6.90
N THR A 48 -1.90 20.70 -8.05
CA THR A 48 -2.35 21.87 -8.80
C THR A 48 -2.54 21.53 -10.27
N ARG A 49 -3.52 22.16 -10.92
CA ARG A 49 -3.81 22.01 -12.36
C ARG A 49 -3.74 23.34 -13.12
N ASP A 50 -3.38 24.42 -12.43
CA ASP A 50 -3.37 25.80 -12.96
C ASP A 50 -2.00 26.47 -12.78
N GLY A 51 -0.94 25.66 -12.74
CA GLY A 51 0.42 26.17 -12.59
C GLY A 51 0.76 26.68 -11.20
N GLY A 52 0.02 26.25 -10.18
CA GLY A 52 0.26 26.61 -8.79
C GLY A 52 -0.58 27.79 -8.30
N LEU A 53 -1.52 28.29 -9.10
CA LEU A 53 -2.43 29.36 -8.66
C LEU A 53 -3.35 28.86 -7.55
N THR A 54 -3.85 27.63 -7.71
CA THR A 54 -4.63 26.95 -6.65
C THR A 54 -4.09 25.56 -6.39
N TRP A 55 -4.18 25.12 -5.14
CA TRP A 55 -3.82 23.78 -4.70
C TRP A 55 -5.00 23.08 -4.05
N LYS A 56 -5.10 21.79 -4.27
CA LYS A 56 -6.05 20.89 -3.62
C LYS A 56 -5.29 19.83 -2.85
N THR A 57 -5.86 19.40 -1.74
CA THR A 57 -5.27 18.37 -0.86
C THR A 57 -6.09 17.10 -0.91
N THR A 58 -5.43 15.96 -0.78
CA THR A 58 -6.02 14.63 -0.76
C THR A 58 -5.12 13.68 0.02
N LEU A 59 -5.57 12.50 0.38
CA LEU A 59 -4.85 11.53 1.21
C LEU A 59 -4.26 12.17 2.48
N LEU A 60 -5.01 13.08 3.11
CA LEU A 60 -4.57 13.75 4.34
C LEU A 60 -4.39 12.74 5.47
N GLY A 61 -3.29 12.87 6.20
CA GLY A 61 -2.88 11.94 7.25
C GLY A 61 -1.97 10.81 6.73
N GLU A 62 -1.98 10.55 5.42
CA GLU A 62 -1.16 9.50 4.83
C GLU A 62 0.29 9.95 4.61
N ARG A 63 1.24 9.08 4.93
CA ARG A 63 2.67 9.34 4.68
C ARG A 63 3.04 8.86 3.29
N ILE A 64 3.08 9.78 2.35
CA ILE A 64 3.43 9.50 0.95
C ILE A 64 4.94 9.62 0.77
N TYR A 65 5.55 8.62 0.15
CA TYR A 65 6.99 8.58 -0.14
C TYR A 65 7.30 8.90 -1.60
N ASN A 66 6.44 8.46 -2.53
CA ASN A 66 6.67 8.60 -3.97
C ASN A 66 5.34 8.71 -4.71
N ILE A 67 5.36 9.39 -5.84
CA ILE A 67 4.22 9.58 -6.72
C ILE A 67 4.62 9.20 -8.14
N THR A 68 3.80 8.41 -8.79
CA THR A 68 3.96 8.04 -10.20
C THR A 68 2.65 8.31 -10.94
N ALA A 69 2.73 8.90 -12.12
CA ALA A 69 1.53 9.22 -12.88
C ALA A 69 1.68 8.85 -14.36
N LYS A 70 0.61 8.32 -14.94
CA LYS A 70 0.49 7.98 -16.35
C LYS A 70 -0.92 8.20 -16.83
N ASP A 71 -1.07 8.97 -17.90
CA ASP A 71 -2.36 9.29 -18.47
C ASP A 71 -3.33 9.81 -17.38
N SER A 72 -4.50 9.21 -17.20
CA SER A 72 -5.43 9.55 -16.13
C SER A 72 -5.04 8.98 -14.76
N LEU A 73 -4.14 7.99 -14.70
CA LEU A 73 -3.76 7.31 -13.48
C LEU A 73 -2.71 8.06 -12.67
N VAL A 74 -2.87 8.05 -11.37
CA VAL A 74 -1.84 8.46 -10.41
C VAL A 74 -1.74 7.40 -9.31
N PHE A 75 -0.51 7.07 -8.96
CA PHE A 75 -0.14 6.14 -7.90
C PHE A 75 0.59 6.89 -6.80
N ALA A 76 0.24 6.61 -5.55
CA ALA A 76 0.92 7.15 -4.38
C ALA A 76 1.44 5.99 -3.53
N ALA A 77 2.75 5.87 -3.47
CA ALA A 77 3.44 4.90 -2.62
C ALA A 77 3.53 5.46 -1.19
N SER A 78 3.08 4.70 -0.22
CA SER A 78 2.88 5.21 1.14
C SER A 78 3.26 4.22 2.25
N GLN A 79 3.15 4.69 3.49
CA GLN A 79 3.35 3.89 4.69
C GLN A 79 2.32 2.76 4.82
N SER A 80 1.12 2.95 4.30
CA SER A 80 0.01 1.99 4.42
C SER A 80 -0.25 1.23 3.12
N GLY A 81 0.57 1.36 2.11
CA GLY A 81 0.46 0.63 0.85
C GLY A 81 0.60 1.49 -0.39
N LEU A 82 0.15 0.94 -1.51
CA LEU A 82 0.07 1.65 -2.78
C LEU A 82 -1.38 2.09 -3.01
N TRP A 83 -1.57 3.38 -3.23
CA TRP A 83 -2.86 3.97 -3.59
C TRP A 83 -2.92 4.28 -5.07
N LYS A 84 -4.11 4.16 -5.65
CA LYS A 84 -4.39 4.51 -7.05
C LYS A 84 -5.61 5.42 -7.14
N SER A 85 -5.52 6.43 -8.02
CA SER A 85 -6.64 7.31 -8.35
C SER A 85 -6.67 7.63 -9.84
N PHE A 86 -7.87 7.90 -10.37
CA PHE A 86 -8.09 8.40 -11.74
C PHE A 86 -8.42 9.90 -11.76
N ASP A 87 -8.83 10.46 -10.66
CA ASP A 87 -9.30 11.86 -10.56
C ASP A 87 -8.52 12.70 -9.55
N GLY A 88 -7.71 12.04 -8.71
CA GLY A 88 -6.92 12.65 -7.65
C GLY A 88 -7.71 12.95 -6.37
N GLN A 89 -8.95 12.51 -6.27
CA GLN A 89 -9.80 12.70 -5.10
C GLN A 89 -10.29 11.38 -4.51
N ASN A 90 -10.72 10.47 -5.38
CA ASN A 90 -11.14 9.13 -4.99
C ASN A 90 -9.97 8.17 -5.13
N TRP A 91 -9.56 7.56 -4.03
CA TRP A 91 -8.40 6.67 -3.97
C TRP A 91 -8.85 5.25 -3.62
N ALA A 92 -8.29 4.30 -4.34
CA ALA A 92 -8.41 2.89 -4.06
C ALA A 92 -7.04 2.33 -3.68
N ALA A 93 -7.03 1.47 -2.69
CA ALA A 93 -5.83 0.74 -2.30
C ALA A 93 -5.61 -0.47 -3.19
N TYR A 94 -4.35 -0.85 -3.33
CA TYR A 94 -3.98 -2.15 -3.85
C TYR A 94 -3.96 -3.18 -2.73
N ASP A 95 -4.43 -4.37 -3.05
CA ASP A 95 -4.16 -5.53 -2.20
C ASP A 95 -2.65 -5.82 -2.15
N PRO A 96 -2.15 -6.47 -1.11
CA PRO A 96 -0.76 -6.87 -1.02
C PRO A 96 -0.32 -7.66 -2.25
N ALA A 97 0.91 -7.40 -2.70
CA ALA A 97 1.48 -8.15 -3.80
C ALA A 97 1.70 -9.61 -3.39
N VAL A 98 1.03 -10.52 -4.07
CA VAL A 98 1.14 -11.97 -3.90
C VAL A 98 1.43 -12.58 -5.27
N ASP A 99 2.52 -13.32 -5.35
CA ASP A 99 2.87 -14.09 -6.54
C ASP A 99 2.28 -15.50 -6.42
N THR A 100 1.33 -15.80 -7.29
CA THR A 100 0.65 -17.10 -7.34
C THR A 100 1.15 -18.00 -8.48
N THR A 101 2.19 -17.59 -9.20
CA THR A 101 2.66 -18.29 -10.40
C THR A 101 3.48 -19.54 -10.11
N PHE A 102 4.01 -19.68 -8.89
CA PHE A 102 4.81 -20.84 -8.47
C PHE A 102 4.15 -21.59 -7.33
N MET A 103 4.55 -22.84 -7.12
CA MET A 103 4.07 -23.69 -6.00
C MET A 103 4.33 -23.07 -4.62
N SER A 104 5.29 -22.16 -4.51
CA SER A 104 5.50 -21.34 -3.32
C SER A 104 4.90 -19.97 -3.58
N GLN A 105 3.89 -19.60 -2.82
CA GLN A 105 3.33 -18.25 -2.87
C GLN A 105 4.32 -17.28 -2.25
N SER A 106 5.07 -16.55 -3.07
CA SER A 106 5.85 -15.42 -2.60
C SER A 106 4.92 -14.24 -2.33
N GLN A 107 5.18 -13.51 -1.27
CA GLN A 107 4.34 -12.39 -0.82
C GLN A 107 5.20 -11.25 -0.29
N ILE A 108 4.85 -10.03 -0.63
CA ILE A 108 5.42 -8.85 0.03
C ILE A 108 4.84 -8.76 1.44
N LEU A 109 5.71 -8.82 2.44
CA LEU A 109 5.38 -8.94 3.86
C LEU A 109 5.43 -7.60 4.60
N THR A 110 5.11 -6.51 3.92
CA THR A 110 5.06 -5.17 4.50
C THR A 110 3.96 -4.37 3.84
N ASP A 111 3.32 -3.50 4.60
CA ASP A 111 2.41 -2.49 4.04
C ASP A 111 3.17 -1.34 3.41
N VAL A 112 4.41 -1.10 3.84
CA VAL A 112 5.18 0.06 3.43
C VAL A 112 5.67 -0.10 1.99
N VAL A 113 5.13 0.72 1.11
CA VAL A 113 5.61 0.89 -0.27
C VAL A 113 6.36 2.21 -0.35
N TYR A 114 7.68 2.15 -0.60
CA TYR A 114 8.52 3.34 -0.67
C TYR A 114 8.49 4.00 -2.04
N THR A 115 8.33 3.22 -3.10
CA THR A 115 8.39 3.73 -4.46
C THR A 115 7.49 2.94 -5.39
N SER A 116 7.01 3.61 -6.42
CA SER A 116 6.39 3.02 -7.60
C SER A 116 7.03 3.57 -8.86
N ALA A 117 7.07 2.79 -9.93
CA ALA A 117 7.55 3.23 -11.23
C ALA A 117 6.79 2.50 -12.34
N LEU A 118 6.68 3.14 -13.48
CA LEU A 118 6.08 2.54 -14.67
C LEU A 118 7.17 2.22 -15.68
N ASP A 119 7.19 0.98 -16.14
CA ASP A 119 8.03 0.54 -17.25
C ASP A 119 7.18 0.52 -18.52
N GLU A 120 7.42 1.49 -19.38
CA GLU A 120 6.65 1.74 -20.61
C GLU A 120 7.30 1.13 -21.86
N ARG A 121 8.27 0.23 -21.73
CA ARG A 121 8.92 -0.40 -22.87
C ARG A 121 7.98 -1.31 -23.67
N ASN A 122 6.92 -1.81 -23.06
CA ASN A 122 5.88 -2.61 -23.66
C ASN A 122 4.63 -1.78 -23.98
N SER A 123 3.77 -2.30 -24.85
CA SER A 123 2.50 -1.65 -25.20
C SER A 123 1.56 -1.47 -24.01
N VAL A 124 1.62 -2.37 -23.02
CA VAL A 124 0.98 -2.23 -21.71
C VAL A 124 2.09 -1.96 -20.69
N PRO A 125 2.05 -0.85 -19.97
CA PRO A 125 3.05 -0.54 -18.97
C PRO A 125 3.03 -1.56 -17.83
N ASN A 126 4.21 -1.94 -17.35
CA ASN A 126 4.35 -2.68 -16.11
C ASN A 126 4.44 -1.71 -14.94
N LEU A 127 3.78 -2.05 -13.84
CA LEU A 127 3.87 -1.32 -12.59
C LEU A 127 4.86 -1.99 -11.64
N TRP A 128 5.93 -1.29 -11.32
CA TRP A 128 6.90 -1.70 -10.32
C TRP A 128 6.59 -1.06 -8.96
N ILE A 129 6.78 -1.82 -7.89
CA ILE A 129 6.80 -1.30 -6.53
C ILE A 129 8.08 -1.72 -5.82
N GLY A 130 8.59 -0.84 -4.96
CA GLY A 130 9.73 -1.11 -4.07
C GLY A 130 9.30 -0.97 -2.62
N THR A 131 9.64 -1.95 -1.81
CA THR A 131 9.23 -2.07 -0.40
C THR A 131 10.44 -2.38 0.47
N SER A 132 10.27 -2.42 1.79
CA SER A 132 11.32 -2.90 2.72
C SER A 132 11.52 -4.42 2.65
N ASN A 133 10.63 -5.15 1.97
CA ASN A 133 10.65 -6.60 1.86
C ASN A 133 10.87 -7.10 0.42
N GLY A 134 11.48 -6.26 -0.42
CA GLY A 134 11.75 -6.59 -1.81
C GLY A 134 11.02 -5.70 -2.79
N ALA A 135 11.04 -6.09 -4.05
CA ALA A 135 10.34 -5.42 -5.14
C ALA A 135 9.30 -6.35 -5.76
N ALA A 136 8.28 -5.78 -6.37
CA ALA A 136 7.33 -6.53 -7.17
C ALA A 136 6.99 -5.80 -8.47
N ILE A 137 6.67 -6.57 -9.50
CA ILE A 137 6.18 -6.08 -10.79
C ILE A 137 4.78 -6.64 -11.04
N SER A 138 3.86 -5.78 -11.41
CA SER A 138 2.58 -6.18 -11.98
C SER A 138 2.58 -5.95 -13.49
N SER A 139 2.13 -6.95 -14.23
CA SER A 139 1.98 -6.87 -15.69
C SER A 139 0.75 -6.07 -16.13
N ASP A 140 -0.04 -5.60 -15.17
CA ASP A 140 -1.20 -4.74 -15.39
C ASP A 140 -1.23 -3.58 -14.39
N LEU A 141 -1.94 -2.52 -14.72
CA LEU A 141 -2.09 -1.36 -13.83
C LEU A 141 -3.20 -1.52 -12.77
N HIS A 142 -3.77 -2.72 -12.66
CA HIS A 142 -4.79 -3.06 -11.67
C HIS A 142 -4.25 -3.80 -10.47
N GLY A 143 -3.02 -4.39 -10.59
CA GLY A 143 -2.39 -5.16 -9.53
C GLY A 143 -3.01 -6.53 -9.32
N THR A 144 -3.56 -7.14 -10.39
CA THR A 144 -4.21 -8.46 -10.31
C THR A 144 -3.22 -9.61 -10.39
N SER A 145 -2.03 -9.37 -10.93
CA SER A 145 -0.96 -10.36 -11.05
C SER A 145 0.38 -9.73 -10.73
N TRP A 146 1.14 -10.37 -9.86
CA TRP A 146 2.44 -9.90 -9.40
C TRP A 146 3.52 -10.96 -9.59
N THR A 147 4.72 -10.51 -9.96
CA THR A 147 5.96 -11.27 -9.81
C THR A 147 6.80 -10.58 -8.75
N ILE A 148 7.29 -11.35 -7.78
CA ILE A 148 7.98 -10.82 -6.60
C ILE A 148 9.47 -11.13 -6.67
N PHE A 149 10.28 -10.13 -6.35
CA PHE A 149 11.73 -10.19 -6.26
C PHE A 149 12.12 -9.85 -4.81
N GLN A 150 12.42 -10.87 -4.05
CA GLN A 150 12.86 -10.74 -2.66
C GLN A 150 13.95 -11.76 -2.36
N THR A 151 14.70 -11.55 -1.28
CA THR A 151 15.60 -12.57 -0.77
C THR A 151 14.76 -13.79 -0.36
N GLU A 152 15.18 -14.97 -0.75
CA GLU A 152 14.52 -16.20 -0.31
C GLU A 152 14.60 -16.26 1.21
N TYR A 153 13.43 -16.24 1.86
CA TYR A 153 13.31 -16.60 3.26
C TYR A 153 13.36 -18.11 3.39
N ASP A 154 13.87 -18.60 4.51
CA ASP A 154 13.80 -20.04 4.80
C ASP A 154 12.33 -20.46 4.72
N SER A 155 12.03 -21.33 3.76
CA SER A 155 10.67 -21.78 3.44
C SER A 155 10.00 -22.55 4.59
N SER A 156 10.72 -22.78 5.69
CA SER A 156 10.23 -23.44 6.90
C SER A 156 9.71 -22.47 7.97
N GLU A 157 9.90 -21.16 7.81
CA GLU A 157 9.51 -20.21 8.86
C GLU A 157 8.03 -19.81 8.76
N PHE A 158 7.34 -19.94 9.89
CA PHE A 158 6.01 -19.38 10.11
C PHE A 158 6.14 -18.06 10.85
N TYR A 159 5.54 -16.99 10.35
CA TYR A 159 5.53 -15.71 11.03
C TYR A 159 4.30 -14.86 10.72
N ALA A 160 4.00 -13.95 11.64
CA ALA A 160 2.93 -12.97 11.52
C ALA A 160 3.51 -11.57 11.34
N TYR A 161 2.89 -10.74 10.49
CA TYR A 161 3.30 -9.34 10.32
C TYR A 161 2.09 -8.43 10.03
N PRO A 162 2.19 -7.15 10.40
CA PRO A 162 3.23 -6.55 11.25
C PRO A 162 3.24 -7.16 12.64
N ASN A 163 4.41 -7.23 13.25
CA ASN A 163 4.56 -7.67 14.63
C ASN A 163 5.53 -6.73 15.37
N PRO A 164 5.09 -5.94 16.37
CA PRO A 164 3.73 -5.96 16.96
C PRO A 164 2.65 -5.43 16.02
N PHE A 165 1.42 -5.93 16.17
CA PHE A 165 0.25 -5.55 15.40
C PHE A 165 -0.62 -4.56 16.18
N SER A 166 -1.14 -3.56 15.46
CA SER A 166 -2.17 -2.64 15.97
C SER A 166 -3.27 -2.48 14.91
N PRO A 167 -4.51 -2.90 15.18
CA PRO A 167 -5.60 -2.78 14.22
C PRO A 167 -5.95 -1.34 13.85
N PHE A 168 -5.49 -0.35 14.64
CA PHE A 168 -5.73 1.07 14.40
C PHE A 168 -4.61 1.77 13.61
N ASN A 169 -3.45 1.12 13.45
CA ASN A 169 -2.27 1.73 12.84
C ASN A 169 -1.73 0.99 11.61
N HIS A 170 -2.17 -0.25 11.39
CA HIS A 170 -1.65 -1.10 10.33
C HIS A 170 -2.77 -1.54 9.39
N ASN A 171 -2.45 -1.68 8.09
CA ASN A 171 -3.37 -2.16 7.06
C ASN A 171 -4.70 -1.41 7.02
N GLN A 172 -4.67 -0.09 7.16
CA GLN A 172 -5.86 0.76 7.17
C GLN A 172 -6.51 0.91 5.78
N LEU A 173 -5.85 0.45 4.74
CA LEU A 173 -6.37 0.40 3.39
C LEU A 173 -7.56 -0.55 3.31
N GLY A 174 -8.71 -0.04 2.94
CA GLY A 174 -9.96 -0.81 2.91
C GLY A 174 -10.75 -0.80 4.23
N GLY A 175 -10.30 -0.04 5.25
CA GLY A 175 -11.09 0.29 6.43
C GLY A 175 -10.94 -0.62 7.63
N GLU A 176 -10.21 -1.73 7.56
CA GLU A 176 -9.96 -2.60 8.71
C GLU A 176 -8.47 -2.94 8.83
N GLY A 177 -7.88 -2.67 10.02
CA GLY A 177 -6.54 -3.11 10.34
C GLY A 177 -6.47 -4.62 10.48
N TYR A 178 -5.43 -5.24 9.93
CA TYR A 178 -5.22 -6.69 10.07
C TYR A 178 -3.74 -7.07 10.08
N VAL A 179 -3.45 -8.19 10.75
CA VAL A 179 -2.17 -8.91 10.67
C VAL A 179 -2.28 -10.00 9.63
N ARG A 180 -1.20 -10.25 8.90
CA ARG A 180 -1.07 -11.33 7.92
C ARG A 180 -0.19 -12.43 8.47
N PHE A 181 -0.41 -13.65 7.98
CA PHE A 181 0.36 -14.82 8.37
C PHE A 181 1.02 -15.45 7.15
N HIS A 182 2.31 -15.66 7.25
CA HIS A 182 3.09 -16.43 6.30
C HIS A 182 3.36 -17.83 6.87
N THR A 183 3.15 -18.85 6.05
CA THR A 183 3.22 -20.25 6.50
C THR A 183 4.35 -21.05 5.85
N GLY A 184 5.25 -20.39 5.13
CA GLY A 184 6.29 -21.08 4.38
C GLY A 184 5.72 -22.01 3.29
N ASN A 185 6.56 -22.88 2.77
CA ASN A 185 6.16 -23.91 1.80
C ASN A 185 5.45 -25.06 2.51
N ILE A 186 4.14 -24.97 2.70
CA ILE A 186 3.35 -26.04 3.27
C ILE A 186 2.80 -26.91 2.13
N ALA A 187 3.11 -28.19 2.18
CA ALA A 187 2.57 -29.19 1.24
C ALA A 187 1.06 -29.46 1.46
N ASN A 188 0.49 -28.95 2.53
CA ASN A 188 -0.91 -29.13 2.87
C ASN A 188 -1.77 -28.05 2.22
N THR A 189 -2.88 -28.47 1.63
CA THR A 189 -3.85 -27.58 0.98
C THR A 189 -4.82 -26.94 1.96
N GLN A 190 -4.90 -27.44 3.20
CA GLN A 190 -5.76 -26.90 4.26
C GLN A 190 -4.92 -26.48 5.46
N ILE A 191 -5.13 -25.25 5.91
CA ILE A 191 -4.45 -24.65 7.06
C ILE A 191 -5.51 -24.17 8.04
N GLU A 192 -5.33 -24.51 9.31
CA GLU A 192 -6.10 -23.97 10.41
C GLU A 192 -5.29 -22.91 11.15
N LEU A 193 -5.85 -21.70 11.25
CA LEU A 193 -5.28 -20.60 12.00
C LEU A 193 -6.01 -20.44 13.31
N ASP A 194 -5.31 -20.74 14.41
CA ASP A 194 -5.79 -20.57 15.78
C ASP A 194 -5.02 -19.44 16.47
N ILE A 195 -5.73 -18.53 17.09
CA ILE A 195 -5.14 -17.42 17.86
C ILE A 195 -5.59 -17.53 19.31
N TYR A 196 -4.64 -17.37 20.21
CA TYR A 196 -4.86 -17.48 21.65
C TYR A 196 -4.48 -16.18 22.35
N ASN A 197 -5.20 -15.83 23.42
CA ASN A 197 -4.81 -14.76 24.32
C ASN A 197 -3.73 -15.21 25.32
N PHE A 198 -3.28 -14.31 26.19
CA PHE A 198 -2.28 -14.64 27.23
C PHE A 198 -2.77 -15.65 28.27
N ALA A 199 -4.09 -15.85 28.43
CA ALA A 199 -4.67 -16.88 29.28
C ALA A 199 -4.78 -18.23 28.57
N MET A 200 -4.24 -18.37 27.34
CA MET A 200 -4.36 -19.56 26.49
C MET A 200 -5.79 -19.91 26.09
N GLU A 201 -6.69 -18.95 26.12
CA GLU A 201 -8.03 -19.11 25.59
C GLU A 201 -8.02 -18.81 24.09
N LYS A 202 -8.64 -19.69 23.28
CA LYS A 202 -8.75 -19.48 21.84
C LYS A 202 -9.71 -18.32 21.57
N VAL A 203 -9.18 -17.24 20.97
CA VAL A 203 -9.94 -16.02 20.64
C VAL A 203 -10.34 -15.96 19.18
N TYR A 204 -9.66 -16.70 18.31
CA TYR A 204 -9.98 -16.76 16.88
C TYR A 204 -9.61 -18.11 16.30
N GLN A 205 -10.41 -18.57 15.34
CA GLN A 205 -10.16 -19.77 14.54
C GLN A 205 -10.67 -19.56 13.12
N HIS A 206 -9.86 -19.91 12.14
CA HIS A 206 -10.25 -19.91 10.73
C HIS A 206 -9.51 -20.97 9.94
N SER A 207 -10.22 -21.66 9.05
CA SER A 207 -9.63 -22.66 8.15
C SER A 207 -9.53 -22.10 6.73
N TYR A 208 -8.34 -22.21 6.15
CA TYR A 208 -8.05 -21.78 4.77
C TYR A 208 -7.82 -23.01 3.91
N ASP A 209 -8.49 -23.07 2.76
CA ASP A 209 -8.17 -24.01 1.68
C ASP A 209 -7.35 -23.30 0.63
N LEU A 210 -6.05 -23.59 0.58
CA LEU A 210 -5.11 -22.93 -0.33
C LEU A 210 -5.32 -23.27 -1.80
N ASN A 211 -6.14 -24.26 -2.14
CA ASN A 211 -6.49 -24.53 -3.53
C ASN A 211 -7.46 -23.49 -4.11
N ILE A 212 -8.29 -22.92 -3.25
CA ILE A 212 -9.35 -21.96 -3.65
C ILE A 212 -9.12 -20.57 -3.06
N TYR A 213 -8.35 -20.45 -1.99
CA TYR A 213 -8.06 -19.18 -1.34
C TYR A 213 -6.83 -18.52 -1.94
N ASN A 214 -7.05 -17.42 -2.63
CA ASN A 214 -6.02 -16.71 -3.40
C ASN A 214 -5.52 -15.42 -2.70
N GLY A 215 -5.68 -15.34 -1.40
CA GLY A 215 -5.32 -14.17 -0.60
C GLY A 215 -4.43 -14.51 0.59
N ALA A 216 -3.88 -13.47 1.23
CA ALA A 216 -3.12 -13.63 2.47
C ALA A 216 -4.03 -14.10 3.61
N MET A 217 -3.59 -15.07 4.40
CA MET A 217 -4.23 -15.40 5.67
C MET A 217 -4.13 -14.18 6.58
N LYS A 218 -5.25 -13.74 7.15
CA LYS A 218 -5.31 -12.47 7.89
C LYS A 218 -6.27 -12.53 9.07
N TRP A 219 -6.00 -11.68 10.06
CA TRP A 219 -6.84 -11.48 11.23
C TRP A 219 -6.88 -9.99 11.59
N ASN A 220 -8.04 -9.47 11.92
CA ASN A 220 -8.28 -8.06 12.20
C ASN A 220 -8.15 -7.66 13.68
N GLY A 221 -7.69 -8.56 14.54
CA GLY A 221 -7.55 -8.31 15.98
C GLY A 221 -8.81 -8.54 16.79
N ARG A 222 -9.93 -8.91 16.17
CA ARG A 222 -11.20 -9.16 16.87
C ARG A 222 -11.35 -10.63 17.23
N ASP A 223 -11.98 -10.89 18.37
CA ASP A 223 -12.33 -12.24 18.77
C ASP A 223 -13.49 -12.83 17.94
N MET A 224 -13.86 -14.08 18.21
CA MET A 224 -14.98 -14.76 17.53
C MET A 224 -16.34 -14.09 17.76
N ASN A 225 -16.47 -13.20 18.75
CA ASN A 225 -17.68 -12.43 19.06
C ASN A 225 -17.64 -11.03 18.46
N GLY A 226 -16.55 -10.66 17.77
CA GLY A 226 -16.36 -9.36 17.13
C GLY A 226 -15.94 -8.22 18.07
N SER A 227 -15.46 -8.58 19.28
CA SER A 227 -14.96 -7.62 20.28
C SER A 227 -13.51 -7.25 20.06
#